data_b68bf677cdbe4986e39e5f0bf5602c52
#
_entry.id   b68bf677cdbe4986e39e5f0bf5602c52
#
_cell.length_a   1.000
_cell.length_b   1.000
_cell.length_c   1.000
_cell.angle_alpha   90.00
_cell.angle_beta   90.00
_cell.angle_gamma   90.00
#
_symmetry.space_group_name_H-M   'P 1'
#
loop_
_entity.id
_entity.type
_entity.pdbx_description
1 polymer ?
#
loop_
_entity_poly.entity_id
_entity_poly.type
_entity_poly.pdbx_seq_one_letter_code
_entity_poly.pdbx_strand_id
1 'polypeptide(L)'
;MDITEVLMEERMDFRILNNGSFIPSIGYGTYKTGTEGETEQAVANALSVGYRLLDTAAYYGNEEAVAKGIRASGIKRTDIIITTKIWHTDAGYDNTMRAVESSLKKLDTNYIDIMLVHQPLGDYYGSWRAMEELYDQNILRGLGLSNFYEDRLIDLLYHCNVKPVVNQIECHPFNQRQA
;
A
#
# COMPACT_ATOMS: atom_id res chain seq x y z
N MET A 1 -30.80 13.06 4.51
CA MET A 1 -29.36 13.15 4.33
C MET A 1 -28.89 14.23 5.28
N ASP A 2 -28.11 13.87 6.30
CA ASP A 2 -27.64 14.81 7.32
C ASP A 2 -26.57 15.70 6.66
N ILE A 3 -26.63 17.02 6.90
CA ILE A 3 -25.65 18.02 6.43
C ILE A 3 -24.21 17.61 6.85
N THR A 4 -24.08 16.90 7.98
CA THR A 4 -22.81 16.38 8.47
C THR A 4 -22.27 15.23 7.59
N GLU A 5 -23.13 14.38 7.02
CA GLU A 5 -22.73 13.33 6.07
C GLU A 5 -22.27 13.92 4.74
N VAL A 6 -22.98 14.92 4.22
CA VAL A 6 -22.61 15.62 2.98
C VAL A 6 -21.28 16.37 3.13
N LEU A 7 -21.04 16.99 4.30
CA LEU A 7 -19.79 17.70 4.59
C LEU A 7 -18.59 16.76 4.85
N MET A 8 -18.82 15.49 5.19
CA MET A 8 -17.75 14.47 5.30
C MET A 8 -17.41 13.85 3.94
N GLU A 9 -18.40 13.63 3.05
CA GLU A 9 -18.13 13.18 1.68
C GLU A 9 -17.35 14.21 0.85
N GLU A 10 -17.56 15.52 1.05
CA GLU A 10 -16.82 16.59 0.35
C GLU A 10 -15.37 16.81 0.82
N ARG A 11 -14.90 16.12 1.86
CA ARG A 11 -13.56 16.35 2.47
C ARG A 11 -12.47 15.41 2.02
N MET A 12 -12.78 14.32 1.32
CA MET A 12 -11.74 13.43 0.80
C MET A 12 -11.29 13.87 -0.59
N ASP A 13 -10.09 14.46 -0.63
CA ASP A 13 -9.42 14.75 -1.90
C ASP A 13 -8.77 13.46 -2.43
N PHE A 14 -9.03 13.15 -3.70
CA PHE A 14 -8.51 11.96 -4.38
C PHE A 14 -7.56 12.38 -5.50
N ARG A 15 -6.60 11.53 -5.77
CA ARG A 15 -5.72 11.63 -6.94
C ARG A 15 -6.01 10.49 -7.89
N ILE A 16 -6.00 10.79 -9.19
CA ILE A 16 -6.11 9.77 -10.24
C ILE A 16 -4.70 9.25 -10.54
N LEU A 17 -4.53 7.94 -10.44
CA LEU A 17 -3.29 7.27 -10.79
C LEU A 17 -3.21 7.00 -12.31
N ASN A 18 -2.03 6.70 -12.83
CA ASN A 18 -1.80 6.47 -14.27
C ASN A 18 -2.54 5.24 -14.84
N ASN A 19 -3.00 4.33 -13.99
CA ASN A 19 -3.85 3.20 -14.36
C ASN A 19 -5.35 3.52 -14.29
N GLY A 20 -5.74 4.76 -14.02
CA GLY A 20 -7.12 5.21 -13.90
C GLY A 20 -7.78 4.96 -12.56
N SER A 21 -7.11 4.30 -11.60
CA SER A 21 -7.63 4.13 -10.25
C SER A 21 -7.50 5.42 -9.43
N PHE A 22 -8.26 5.50 -8.33
CA PHE A 22 -8.24 6.64 -7.42
C PHE A 22 -7.54 6.27 -6.12
N ILE A 23 -6.77 7.20 -5.56
CA ILE A 23 -6.17 7.09 -4.25
C ILE A 23 -6.50 8.33 -3.41
N PRO A 24 -6.91 8.19 -2.13
CA PRO A 24 -7.04 9.32 -1.23
C PRO A 24 -5.71 10.09 -1.10
N SER A 25 -5.79 11.42 -1.08
CA SER A 25 -4.59 12.28 -0.94
C SER A 25 -3.91 12.15 0.42
N ILE A 26 -4.64 11.64 1.43
CA ILE A 26 -4.14 11.41 2.78
C ILE A 26 -4.39 9.95 3.16
N GLY A 27 -3.36 9.28 3.69
CA GLY A 27 -3.43 7.92 4.19
C GLY A 27 -2.95 7.80 5.64
N TYR A 28 -3.32 6.72 6.29
CA TYR A 28 -2.85 6.36 7.62
C TYR A 28 -1.75 5.30 7.54
N GLY A 29 -0.55 5.64 8.03
CA GLY A 29 0.60 4.73 8.08
C GLY A 29 0.65 3.96 9.39
N THR A 30 0.95 2.66 9.31
CA THR A 30 0.95 1.74 10.46
C THR A 30 2.34 1.40 11.00
N TYR A 31 3.38 2.04 10.48
CA TYR A 31 4.74 1.79 10.98
C TYR A 31 4.91 2.27 12.41
N LYS A 32 5.37 1.37 13.31
CA LYS A 32 5.57 1.67 14.74
C LYS A 32 4.31 2.14 15.48
N THR A 33 3.16 1.65 15.12
CA THR A 33 1.89 1.96 15.81
C THR A 33 1.73 1.24 17.15
N GLY A 34 2.78 0.59 17.66
CA GLY A 34 2.78 -0.07 18.96
C GLY A 34 2.58 -1.58 18.90
N THR A 35 1.98 -2.14 19.95
CA THR A 35 1.63 -3.56 20.05
C THR A 35 0.50 -3.93 19.08
N GLU A 36 0.21 -5.24 18.93
CA GLU A 36 -0.88 -5.71 18.06
C GLU A 36 -2.22 -5.06 18.39
N GLY A 37 -2.61 -4.99 19.67
CA GLY A 37 -3.86 -4.37 20.10
C GLY A 37 -3.89 -2.85 19.87
N GLU A 38 -2.76 -2.17 20.03
CA GLU A 38 -2.66 -0.73 19.76
C GLU A 38 -2.78 -0.45 18.25
N THR A 39 -2.16 -1.26 17.41
CA THR A 39 -2.29 -1.17 15.95
C THR A 39 -3.73 -1.39 15.50
N GLU A 40 -4.41 -2.44 16.01
CA GLU A 40 -5.81 -2.73 15.75
C GLU A 40 -6.70 -1.52 16.08
N GLN A 41 -6.57 -0.98 17.29
CA GLN A 41 -7.35 0.17 17.73
C GLN A 41 -7.06 1.43 16.93
N ALA A 42 -5.78 1.68 16.60
CA ALA A 42 -5.37 2.84 15.80
C ALA A 42 -5.95 2.80 14.38
N VAL A 43 -5.96 1.63 13.74
CA VAL A 43 -6.57 1.42 12.41
C VAL A 43 -8.09 1.62 12.49
N ALA A 44 -8.77 1.05 13.48
CA ALA A 44 -10.22 1.24 13.66
C ALA A 44 -10.56 2.73 13.87
N ASN A 45 -9.79 3.43 14.70
CA ASN A 45 -9.96 4.87 14.93
C ASN A 45 -9.71 5.70 13.65
N ALA A 46 -8.64 5.40 12.90
CA ALA A 46 -8.36 6.08 11.64
C ALA A 46 -9.53 5.95 10.65
N LEU A 47 -10.07 4.75 10.50
CA LEU A 47 -11.21 4.49 9.63
C LEU A 47 -12.48 5.20 10.12
N SER A 48 -12.72 5.27 11.45
CA SER A 48 -13.88 5.95 12.04
C SER A 48 -13.87 7.46 11.81
N VAL A 49 -12.70 8.08 11.73
CA VAL A 49 -12.56 9.53 11.46
C VAL A 49 -12.42 9.85 9.97
N GLY A 50 -12.61 8.86 9.09
CA GLY A 50 -12.72 9.09 7.65
C GLY A 50 -11.51 8.68 6.81
N TYR A 51 -10.40 8.18 7.36
CA TYR A 51 -9.33 7.61 6.52
C TYR A 51 -9.86 6.44 5.69
N ARG A 52 -9.39 6.34 4.44
CA ARG A 52 -9.73 5.23 3.52
C ARG A 52 -8.51 4.64 2.82
N LEU A 53 -7.32 5.18 3.08
CA LEU A 53 -6.03 4.64 2.65
C LEU A 53 -5.24 4.22 3.88
N LEU A 54 -4.90 2.93 3.95
CA LEU A 54 -4.05 2.35 4.98
C LEU A 54 -2.72 1.93 4.34
N ASP A 55 -1.61 2.36 4.93
CA ASP A 55 -0.27 1.99 4.50
C ASP A 55 0.40 1.10 5.54
N THR A 56 0.69 -0.13 5.16
CA THR A 56 1.42 -1.11 5.96
C THR A 56 2.58 -1.71 5.16
N ALA A 57 3.26 -2.72 5.70
CA ALA A 57 4.28 -3.50 5.01
C ALA A 57 4.49 -4.85 5.70
N ALA A 58 4.92 -5.86 4.95
CA ALA A 58 5.32 -7.16 5.53
C ALA A 58 6.40 -6.99 6.61
N TYR A 59 7.36 -6.08 6.40
CA TYR A 59 8.43 -5.75 7.34
C TYR A 59 7.92 -5.21 8.69
N TYR A 60 6.75 -4.56 8.73
CA TYR A 60 6.23 -4.00 9.99
C TYR A 60 5.72 -5.07 10.95
N GLY A 61 5.44 -6.28 10.44
CA GLY A 61 4.97 -7.41 11.25
C GLY A 61 3.56 -7.23 11.83
N ASN A 62 2.77 -6.29 11.31
CA ASN A 62 1.49 -5.90 11.88
C ASN A 62 0.29 -6.03 10.92
N GLU A 63 0.46 -6.70 9.78
CA GLU A 63 -0.62 -6.87 8.78
C GLU A 63 -1.87 -7.56 9.36
N GLU A 64 -1.71 -8.52 10.28
CA GLU A 64 -2.84 -9.17 10.97
C GLU A 64 -3.60 -8.20 11.88
N ALA A 65 -2.88 -7.32 12.58
CA ALA A 65 -3.50 -6.29 13.42
C ALA A 65 -4.24 -5.25 12.57
N VAL A 66 -3.70 -4.89 11.40
CA VAL A 66 -4.38 -4.04 10.41
C VAL A 66 -5.70 -4.68 9.97
N ALA A 67 -5.69 -5.97 9.62
CA ALA A 67 -6.91 -6.71 9.25
C ALA A 67 -7.95 -6.72 10.38
N LYS A 68 -7.51 -6.92 11.64
CA LYS A 68 -8.39 -6.87 12.81
C LYS A 68 -9.03 -5.48 12.97
N GLY A 69 -8.23 -4.41 12.83
CA GLY A 69 -8.72 -3.03 12.91
C GLY A 69 -9.72 -2.68 11.80
N ILE A 70 -9.51 -3.18 10.58
CA ILE A 70 -10.47 -3.03 9.49
C ILE A 70 -11.80 -3.72 9.85
N ARG A 71 -11.77 -4.95 10.35
CA ARG A 71 -13.00 -5.67 10.77
C ARG A 71 -13.71 -4.94 11.91
N ALA A 72 -12.94 -4.46 12.91
CA ALA A 72 -13.50 -3.74 14.05
C ALA A 72 -14.18 -2.43 13.65
N SER A 73 -13.71 -1.77 12.59
CA SER A 73 -14.30 -0.52 12.09
C SER A 73 -15.69 -0.69 11.45
N GLY A 74 -16.04 -1.89 11.00
CA GLY A 74 -17.26 -2.16 10.25
C GLY A 74 -17.30 -1.59 8.82
N ILE A 75 -16.23 -0.92 8.36
CA ILE A 75 -16.12 -0.38 7.00
C ILE A 75 -15.89 -1.53 6.02
N LYS A 76 -16.58 -1.51 4.89
CA LYS A 76 -16.43 -2.55 3.86
C LYS A 76 -15.02 -2.53 3.27
N ARG A 77 -14.43 -3.71 3.05
CA ARG A 77 -13.10 -3.85 2.43
C ARG A 77 -13.00 -3.09 1.08
N THR A 78 -14.09 -3.04 0.32
CA THR A 78 -14.17 -2.35 -0.98
C THR A 78 -14.06 -0.83 -0.88
N ASP A 79 -14.29 -0.27 0.30
CA ASP A 79 -14.25 1.17 0.54
C ASP A 79 -12.90 1.62 1.14
N ILE A 80 -11.95 0.67 1.25
CA ILE A 80 -10.62 0.89 1.83
C ILE A 80 -9.56 0.54 0.79
N ILE A 81 -8.57 1.40 0.64
CA ILE A 81 -7.37 1.14 -0.14
C ILE A 81 -6.27 0.67 0.81
N ILE A 82 -5.71 -0.50 0.56
CA ILE A 82 -4.59 -1.04 1.33
C ILE A 82 -3.33 -0.99 0.45
N THR A 83 -2.32 -0.31 0.97
CA THR A 83 -0.96 -0.39 0.46
C THR A 83 -0.14 -1.26 1.40
N THR A 84 0.53 -2.29 0.85
CA THR A 84 1.57 -3.05 1.56
C THR A 84 2.80 -3.22 0.69
N LYS A 85 3.88 -3.79 1.25
CA LYS A 85 5.20 -3.71 0.62
C LYS A 85 5.95 -5.03 0.78
N ILE A 86 6.63 -5.46 -0.28
CA ILE A 86 7.54 -6.61 -0.28
C ILE A 86 8.88 -6.16 0.27
N TRP A 87 9.38 -6.84 1.32
CA TRP A 87 10.68 -6.52 1.88
C TRP A 87 11.81 -7.11 1.02
N HIS A 88 12.97 -6.51 1.06
CA HIS A 88 14.10 -6.88 0.20
C HIS A 88 14.63 -8.31 0.40
N THR A 89 14.39 -8.93 1.57
CA THR A 89 14.73 -10.35 1.80
C THR A 89 13.85 -11.30 1.01
N ASP A 90 12.67 -10.83 0.58
CA ASP A 90 11.70 -11.55 -0.23
C ASP A 90 11.78 -11.12 -1.71
N ALA A 91 12.89 -10.48 -2.10
CA ALA A 91 13.12 -10.09 -3.49
C ALA A 91 13.33 -11.32 -4.40
N GLY A 92 12.94 -11.16 -5.67
CA GLY A 92 12.95 -12.21 -6.69
C GLY A 92 11.57 -12.81 -6.92
N TYR A 93 11.39 -13.42 -8.08
CA TYR A 93 10.09 -13.88 -8.56
C TYR A 93 9.36 -14.81 -7.58
N ASP A 94 9.95 -15.98 -7.28
CA ASP A 94 9.29 -16.99 -6.43
C ASP A 94 9.11 -16.52 -4.98
N ASN A 95 10.05 -15.74 -4.45
CA ASN A 95 9.95 -15.19 -3.11
C ASN A 95 8.81 -14.19 -3.03
N THR A 96 8.68 -13.32 -4.03
CA THR A 96 7.61 -12.34 -4.13
C THR A 96 6.24 -12.98 -4.24
N MET A 97 6.09 -14.05 -5.03
CA MET A 97 4.83 -14.81 -5.11
C MET A 97 4.40 -15.31 -3.71
N ARG A 98 5.34 -15.91 -2.95
CA ARG A 98 5.06 -16.36 -1.57
C ARG A 98 4.78 -15.21 -0.60
N ALA A 99 5.51 -14.10 -0.73
CA ALA A 99 5.31 -12.94 0.13
C ALA A 99 3.93 -12.31 -0.08
N VAL A 100 3.46 -12.19 -1.33
CA VAL A 100 2.12 -11.69 -1.64
C VAL A 100 1.04 -12.62 -1.07
N GLU A 101 1.17 -13.93 -1.24
CA GLU A 101 0.25 -14.91 -0.65
C GLU A 101 0.18 -14.78 0.87
N SER A 102 1.34 -14.62 1.52
CA SER A 102 1.42 -14.39 2.97
C SER A 102 0.72 -13.09 3.40
N SER A 103 0.93 -11.98 2.68
CA SER A 103 0.28 -10.71 2.97
C SER A 103 -1.23 -10.77 2.78
N LEU A 104 -1.73 -11.42 1.72
CA LEU A 104 -3.15 -11.66 1.50
C LEU A 104 -3.79 -12.39 2.67
N LYS A 105 -3.13 -13.46 3.15
CA LYS A 105 -3.59 -14.24 4.29
C LYS A 105 -3.63 -13.42 5.58
N LYS A 106 -2.58 -12.65 5.88
CA LYS A 106 -2.50 -11.81 7.09
C LYS A 106 -3.49 -10.66 7.06
N LEU A 107 -3.67 -10.03 5.89
CA LEU A 107 -4.62 -8.94 5.68
C LEU A 107 -6.07 -9.43 5.54
N ASP A 108 -6.30 -10.74 5.55
CA ASP A 108 -7.62 -11.38 5.44
C ASP A 108 -8.42 -10.85 4.22
N THR A 109 -7.77 -10.88 3.04
CA THR A 109 -8.33 -10.36 1.79
C THR A 109 -7.86 -11.18 0.60
N ASN A 110 -8.60 -11.15 -0.50
CA ASN A 110 -8.25 -11.83 -1.75
C ASN A 110 -7.61 -10.90 -2.79
N TYR A 111 -7.40 -9.62 -2.46
CA TYR A 111 -6.70 -8.66 -3.31
C TYR A 111 -5.99 -7.58 -2.49
N ILE A 112 -4.97 -6.97 -3.08
CA ILE A 112 -4.26 -5.81 -2.54
C ILE A 112 -4.42 -4.65 -3.54
N ASP A 113 -4.79 -3.47 -3.03
CA ASP A 113 -5.02 -2.31 -3.90
C ASP A 113 -3.72 -1.77 -4.47
N ILE A 114 -2.65 -1.65 -3.66
CA ILE A 114 -1.32 -1.22 -4.12
C ILE A 114 -0.25 -2.06 -3.43
N MET A 115 0.55 -2.78 -4.22
CA MET A 115 1.73 -3.49 -3.75
C MET A 115 3.00 -2.74 -4.13
N LEU A 116 3.88 -2.49 -3.17
CA LEU A 116 5.14 -1.79 -3.41
C LEU A 116 6.35 -2.71 -3.28
N VAL A 117 7.35 -2.51 -4.11
CA VAL A 117 8.73 -2.92 -3.79
C VAL A 117 9.25 -1.94 -2.75
N HIS A 118 9.53 -2.41 -1.52
CA HIS A 118 9.81 -1.55 -0.36
C HIS A 118 11.14 -0.82 -0.45
N GLN A 119 12.16 -1.46 -1.03
CA GLN A 119 13.51 -0.93 -1.18
C GLN A 119 14.11 -1.35 -2.53
N PRO A 120 14.92 -0.52 -3.18
CA PRO A 120 15.60 -0.86 -4.44
C PRO A 120 16.81 -1.78 -4.21
N LEU A 121 16.58 -2.93 -3.52
CA LEU A 121 17.60 -3.88 -3.12
C LEU A 121 17.23 -5.30 -3.56
N GLY A 122 18.25 -6.11 -3.83
CA GLY A 122 18.06 -7.49 -4.27
C GLY A 122 17.53 -7.59 -5.71
N ASP A 123 16.90 -8.72 -6.06
CA ASP A 123 16.30 -8.93 -7.38
C ASP A 123 14.89 -8.29 -7.46
N TYR A 124 14.84 -6.96 -7.43
CA TYR A 124 13.56 -6.24 -7.59
C TYR A 124 12.98 -6.37 -9.01
N TYR A 125 13.76 -6.71 -10.02
CA TYR A 125 13.23 -7.03 -11.36
C TYR A 125 12.45 -8.35 -11.35
N GLY A 126 12.95 -9.38 -10.67
CA GLY A 126 12.21 -10.61 -10.46
C GLY A 126 10.93 -10.37 -9.67
N SER A 127 11.01 -9.55 -8.62
CA SER A 127 9.83 -9.12 -7.86
C SER A 127 8.81 -8.42 -8.76
N TRP A 128 9.27 -7.49 -9.61
CA TRP A 128 8.37 -6.75 -10.50
C TRP A 128 7.64 -7.67 -11.47
N ARG A 129 8.34 -8.64 -12.09
CA ARG A 129 7.71 -9.64 -12.98
C ARG A 129 6.64 -10.48 -12.27
N ALA A 130 6.90 -10.90 -11.03
CA ALA A 130 5.91 -11.61 -10.22
C ALA A 130 4.68 -10.72 -9.92
N MET A 131 4.92 -9.46 -9.60
CA MET A 131 3.84 -8.50 -9.36
C MET A 131 3.02 -8.22 -10.63
N GLU A 132 3.64 -8.13 -11.81
CA GLU A 132 2.96 -7.97 -13.10
C GLU A 132 2.03 -9.16 -13.37
N GLU A 133 2.48 -10.39 -13.13
CA GLU A 133 1.62 -11.58 -13.28
C GLU A 133 0.42 -11.55 -12.33
N LEU A 134 0.63 -11.17 -11.07
CA LEU A 134 -0.45 -11.05 -10.09
C LEU A 134 -1.40 -9.87 -10.39
N TYR A 135 -0.90 -8.84 -11.07
CA TYR A 135 -1.72 -7.73 -11.58
C TYR A 135 -2.64 -8.19 -12.72
N ASP A 136 -2.13 -8.97 -13.66
CA ASP A 136 -2.93 -9.53 -14.74
C ASP A 136 -4.04 -10.48 -14.24
N GLN A 137 -3.80 -11.11 -13.08
CA GLN A 137 -4.79 -11.93 -12.36
C GLN A 137 -5.75 -11.11 -11.48
N ASN A 138 -5.65 -9.78 -11.44
CA ASN A 138 -6.41 -8.89 -10.56
C ASN A 138 -6.26 -9.17 -9.05
N ILE A 139 -5.19 -9.86 -8.65
CA ILE A 139 -4.81 -10.05 -7.24
C ILE A 139 -4.17 -8.78 -6.71
N LEU A 140 -3.34 -8.13 -7.52
CA LEU A 140 -2.81 -6.78 -7.27
C LEU A 140 -3.51 -5.79 -8.20
N ARG A 141 -3.97 -4.66 -7.68
CA ARG A 141 -4.72 -3.64 -8.46
C ARG A 141 -3.86 -2.45 -8.87
N GLY A 142 -2.72 -2.28 -8.25
CA GLY A 142 -1.72 -1.27 -8.56
C GLY A 142 -0.35 -1.73 -8.11
N LEU A 143 0.65 -1.48 -8.95
CA LEU A 143 2.04 -1.79 -8.68
C LEU A 143 2.80 -0.51 -8.42
N GLY A 144 3.64 -0.49 -7.38
CA GLY A 144 4.40 0.70 -7.06
C GLY A 144 5.77 0.40 -6.48
N LEU A 145 6.47 1.46 -6.22
CA LEU A 145 7.83 1.46 -5.72
C LEU A 145 7.90 2.23 -4.40
N SER A 146 8.95 1.99 -3.63
CA SER A 146 9.27 2.77 -2.45
C SER A 146 10.77 2.98 -2.35
N ASN A 147 11.18 4.21 -2.06
CA ASN A 147 12.58 4.62 -1.93
C ASN A 147 13.42 4.49 -3.22
N PHE A 148 12.79 4.44 -4.38
CA PHE A 148 13.51 4.46 -5.65
C PHE A 148 13.90 5.88 -6.00
N TYR A 149 15.20 6.11 -6.21
CA TYR A 149 15.74 7.35 -6.77
C TYR A 149 15.68 7.30 -8.30
N GLU A 150 15.97 8.41 -8.92
CA GLU A 150 15.78 8.61 -10.36
C GLU A 150 16.46 7.54 -11.23
N ASP A 151 17.71 7.18 -10.91
CA ASP A 151 18.49 6.17 -11.63
C ASP A 151 17.80 4.80 -11.64
N ARG A 152 17.38 4.33 -10.46
CA ARG A 152 16.69 3.02 -10.30
C ARG A 152 15.28 3.05 -10.84
N LEU A 153 14.58 4.18 -10.71
CA LEU A 153 13.26 4.37 -11.26
C LEU A 153 13.28 4.31 -12.78
N ILE A 154 14.16 5.08 -13.42
CA ILE A 154 14.28 5.13 -14.88
C ILE A 154 14.66 3.74 -15.42
N ASP A 155 15.61 3.07 -14.79
CA ASP A 155 16.04 1.75 -15.20
C ASP A 155 14.88 0.73 -15.15
N LEU A 156 14.12 0.69 -14.06
CA LEU A 156 12.93 -0.16 -14.00
C LEU A 156 11.90 0.19 -15.08
N LEU A 157 11.66 1.48 -15.33
CA LEU A 157 10.69 1.93 -16.33
C LEU A 157 11.02 1.45 -17.76
N TYR A 158 12.29 1.21 -18.08
CA TYR A 158 12.70 0.63 -19.36
C TYR A 158 12.44 -0.88 -19.45
N HIS A 159 12.33 -1.57 -18.31
CA HIS A 159 12.26 -3.04 -18.26
C HIS A 159 10.88 -3.57 -17.82
N CYS A 160 9.96 -2.72 -17.39
CA CYS A 160 8.64 -3.13 -16.95
C CYS A 160 7.57 -3.01 -18.05
N ASN A 161 6.60 -3.95 -18.07
CA ASN A 161 5.43 -3.86 -18.92
C ASN A 161 4.33 -3.02 -18.28
N VAL A 162 4.04 -3.26 -17.00
CA VAL A 162 3.12 -2.46 -16.19
C VAL A 162 3.91 -1.35 -15.50
N LYS A 163 3.53 -0.09 -15.76
CA LYS A 163 4.22 1.06 -15.15
C LYS A 163 3.81 1.23 -13.68
N PRO A 164 4.74 1.61 -12.78
CA PRO A 164 4.39 1.91 -11.40
C PRO A 164 3.39 3.05 -11.31
N VAL A 165 2.38 2.89 -10.44
CA VAL A 165 1.36 3.92 -10.18
C VAL A 165 1.81 4.94 -9.15
N VAL A 166 2.81 4.59 -8.33
CA VAL A 166 3.34 5.42 -7.24
C VAL A 166 4.79 5.05 -6.93
N ASN A 167 5.56 6.03 -6.48
CA ASN A 167 6.83 5.82 -5.79
C ASN A 167 6.75 6.53 -4.43
N GLN A 168 6.66 5.76 -3.36
CA GLN A 168 6.57 6.27 -1.99
C GLN A 168 7.95 6.64 -1.47
N ILE A 169 8.14 7.89 -1.08
CA ILE A 169 9.42 8.40 -0.56
C ILE A 169 9.22 9.08 0.79
N GLU A 170 10.26 9.08 1.61
CA GLU A 170 10.29 9.87 2.82
C GLU A 170 10.29 11.37 2.47
N CYS A 171 9.30 12.11 3.00
CA CYS A 171 9.19 13.55 2.82
C CYS A 171 8.62 14.19 4.09
N HIS A 172 9.37 15.10 4.71
CA HIS A 172 8.97 15.81 5.92
C HIS A 172 9.80 17.12 6.05
N PRO A 173 9.53 18.02 7.02
CA PRO A 173 10.21 19.31 7.11
C PRO A 173 11.74 19.27 7.10
N PHE A 174 12.34 18.18 7.60
CA PHE A 174 13.79 17.99 7.63
C PHE A 174 14.36 17.22 6.41
N ASN A 175 13.49 16.68 5.55
CA ASN A 175 13.84 15.98 4.32
C ASN A 175 12.83 16.33 3.23
N GLN A 176 12.99 17.49 2.63
CA GLN A 176 12.01 18.06 1.69
C GLN A 176 12.17 17.57 0.25
N ARG A 177 13.17 16.71 -0.02
CA ARG A 177 13.47 16.21 -1.37
C ARG A 177 13.63 17.33 -2.41
N GLN A 178 14.17 18.46 -1.99
CA GLN A 178 14.59 19.50 -2.90
C GLN A 178 15.86 19.00 -3.63
N ALA A 179 15.73 18.70 -4.92
CA ALA A 179 16.82 18.30 -5.78
C ALA A 179 17.67 19.49 -6.14
#